data_ba4da44476059a49bb429b3e4a7cfefa
#
_entry.id   ba4da44476059a49bb429b3e4a7cfefa
#
_cell.length_a   1.000
_cell.length_b   1.000
_cell.length_c   1.000
_cell.angle_alpha   90.00
_cell.angle_beta   90.00
_cell.angle_gamma   90.00
#
_symmetry.space_group_name_H-M   'P 1'
#
loop_
_entity.id
_entity.type
_entity.pdbx_description
1 polymer ?
#
loop_
_entity_poly.entity_id
_entity_poly.type
_entity_poly.pdbx_seq_one_letter_code
_entity_poly.pdbx_strand_id
1 'polypeptide(L)'
;VLKSINVGKLTRVKIEKESIMGGMSCGDVSLVPWQILKNSVNNCLSIPDDDIPLSVAMLAKGYFGDDYIVAGECSAPALISINVSCNNEQIKKDLELDMNSNVLLIGCEGDTDIRLYNELLSKGSEQLSNG
;
A
#
# COMPACT_ATOMS: atom_id res chain seq x y z
N VAL A 1 9.62 9.12 -1.14
CA VAL A 1 9.22 9.33 -2.56
C VAL A 1 8.30 10.53 -2.68
N LEU A 2 7.11 10.55 -2.03
CA LEU A 2 6.10 11.62 -2.15
C LEU A 2 6.69 13.05 -2.05
N LYS A 3 7.47 13.34 -0.98
CA LYS A 3 8.09 14.67 -0.83
C LYS A 3 9.05 15.01 -1.96
N SER A 4 9.80 14.02 -2.47
CA SER A 4 10.74 14.23 -3.58
C SER A 4 10.01 14.53 -4.90
N ILE A 5 8.90 13.85 -5.17
CA ILE A 5 8.03 14.12 -6.33
C ILE A 5 7.46 15.53 -6.23
N ASN A 6 6.88 15.91 -5.10
CA ASN A 6 6.27 17.23 -4.90
C ASN A 6 7.27 18.40 -5.06
N VAL A 7 8.55 18.17 -4.70
CA VAL A 7 9.61 19.20 -4.79
C VAL A 7 10.37 19.11 -6.12
N GLY A 8 10.22 18.03 -6.89
CA GLY A 8 10.93 17.79 -8.14
C GLY A 8 12.42 17.40 -7.98
N LYS A 9 12.87 17.12 -6.76
CA LYS A 9 14.25 16.71 -6.46
C LYS A 9 14.32 15.75 -5.28
N LEU A 10 15.38 14.95 -5.22
CA LEU A 10 15.67 14.09 -4.08
C LEU A 10 15.61 14.88 -2.78
N THR A 11 14.73 14.48 -1.90
CA THR A 11 14.51 15.14 -0.62
C THR A 11 14.42 14.10 0.49
N ARG A 12 15.34 14.19 1.46
CA ARG A 12 15.32 13.34 2.63
C ARG A 12 14.17 13.72 3.56
N VAL A 13 13.55 12.71 4.15
CA VAL A 13 12.52 12.85 5.19
C VAL A 13 13.06 12.23 6.48
N LYS A 14 12.96 12.94 7.58
CA LYS A 14 13.24 12.36 8.89
C LYS A 14 12.10 11.41 9.26
N ILE A 15 12.42 10.16 9.55
CA ILE A 15 11.46 9.21 10.11
C ILE A 15 11.38 9.50 11.61
N GLU A 16 10.21 9.91 12.07
CA GLU A 16 9.95 10.20 13.49
C GLU A 16 9.31 9.00 14.19
N LYS A 17 8.53 8.23 13.43
CA LYS A 17 7.90 7.00 13.88
C LYS A 17 8.01 5.96 12.76
N GLU A 18 8.52 4.78 13.10
CA GLU A 18 8.58 3.66 12.17
C GLU A 18 7.16 3.16 11.85
N SER A 19 6.93 2.86 10.57
CA SER A 19 5.74 2.17 10.10
C SER A 19 5.85 0.67 10.37
N ILE A 20 4.73 -0.02 10.53
CA ILE A 20 4.70 -1.49 10.54
C ILE A 20 5.17 -2.08 9.20
N MET A 21 5.06 -1.32 8.12
CA MET A 21 5.62 -1.63 6.81
C MET A 21 7.13 -1.34 6.80
N GLY A 22 7.91 -2.16 7.52
CA GLY A 22 9.33 -1.91 7.76
C GLY A 22 10.15 -1.67 6.50
N GLY A 23 9.92 -2.45 5.44
CA GLY A 23 10.59 -2.29 4.15
C GLY A 23 10.24 -0.98 3.41
N MET A 24 9.15 -0.32 3.77
CA MET A 24 8.70 0.95 3.18
C MET A 24 9.02 2.17 4.07
N SER A 25 9.43 1.97 5.32
CA SER A 25 9.78 3.03 6.27
C SER A 25 11.16 3.62 5.99
N CYS A 26 11.32 4.26 4.83
CA CYS A 26 12.60 4.78 4.35
C CYS A 26 12.56 6.30 4.22
N GLY A 27 13.50 6.99 4.91
CA GLY A 27 13.64 8.45 4.85
C GLY A 27 14.31 8.95 3.57
N ASP A 28 15.09 8.11 2.91
CA ASP A 28 15.82 8.42 1.68
C ASP A 28 15.22 7.67 0.48
N VAL A 29 15.24 8.30 -0.67
CA VAL A 29 14.86 7.66 -1.94
C VAL A 29 16.11 7.10 -2.60
N SER A 30 16.06 5.84 -3.02
CA SER A 30 17.16 5.20 -3.74
C SER A 30 17.43 5.90 -5.07
N LEU A 31 18.72 6.11 -5.38
CA LEU A 31 19.15 6.92 -6.53
C LEU A 31 18.72 6.31 -7.87
N VAL A 32 18.87 5.00 -8.05
CA VAL A 32 18.52 4.33 -9.30
C VAL A 32 17.02 4.36 -9.58
N PRO A 33 16.14 3.91 -8.66
CA PRO A 33 14.71 4.07 -8.83
C PRO A 33 14.25 5.51 -9.07
N TRP A 34 14.90 6.49 -8.45
CA TRP A 34 14.55 7.89 -8.64
C TRP A 34 14.68 8.35 -10.10
N GLN A 35 15.67 7.87 -10.84
CA GLN A 35 15.82 8.22 -12.25
C GLN A 35 14.60 7.82 -13.10
N ILE A 36 13.92 6.76 -12.69
CA ILE A 36 12.69 6.29 -13.33
C ILE A 36 11.48 7.02 -12.76
N LEU A 37 11.32 6.98 -11.44
CA LEU A 37 10.12 7.50 -10.74
C LEU A 37 9.85 8.97 -11.02
N LYS A 38 10.87 9.81 -11.04
CA LYS A 38 10.71 11.26 -11.27
C LYS A 38 10.03 11.63 -12.60
N ASN A 39 10.05 10.72 -13.57
CA ASN A 39 9.49 10.94 -14.90
C ASN A 39 8.26 10.06 -15.21
N SER A 40 7.97 9.07 -14.35
CA SER A 40 6.96 8.03 -14.63
C SER A 40 5.80 8.05 -13.64
N VAL A 41 6.00 8.62 -12.43
CA VAL A 41 4.95 8.68 -11.41
C VAL A 41 4.07 9.88 -11.66
N ASN A 42 2.79 9.62 -11.89
CA ASN A 42 1.77 10.65 -12.05
C ASN A 42 1.18 11.06 -10.71
N ASN A 43 0.93 10.09 -9.82
CA ASN A 43 0.28 10.30 -8.53
C ASN A 43 1.02 9.55 -7.42
N CYS A 44 0.96 10.08 -6.20
CA CYS A 44 1.47 9.42 -5.00
C CYS A 44 0.41 9.48 -3.90
N LEU A 45 0.13 8.34 -3.28
CA LEU A 45 -0.74 8.24 -2.12
C LEU A 45 0.09 7.96 -0.87
N SER A 46 -0.31 8.55 0.24
CA SER A 46 0.20 8.23 1.58
C SER A 46 -0.89 7.50 2.35
N ILE A 47 -0.56 6.37 2.94
CA ILE A 47 -1.50 5.47 3.59
C ILE A 47 -1.07 5.30 5.05
N PRO A 48 -2.01 5.35 6.02
CA PRO A 48 -1.72 5.04 7.42
C PRO A 48 -1.56 3.53 7.62
N ASP A 49 -0.95 3.14 8.74
CA ASP A 49 -0.73 1.74 9.10
C ASP A 49 -2.03 1.01 9.54
N ASP A 50 -3.07 1.75 9.88
CA ASP A 50 -4.26 1.23 10.57
C ASP A 50 -5.04 0.20 9.72
N ASP A 51 -5.01 0.36 8.39
CA ASP A 51 -5.73 -0.52 7.45
C ASP A 51 -4.90 -1.73 6.98
N ILE A 52 -3.62 -1.79 7.35
CA ILE A 52 -2.73 -2.89 6.93
C ILE A 52 -3.25 -4.26 7.37
N PRO A 53 -3.67 -4.48 8.65
CA PRO A 53 -4.19 -5.76 9.09
C PRO A 53 -5.41 -6.21 8.28
N LEU A 54 -6.35 -5.30 8.04
CA LEU A 54 -7.55 -5.57 7.25
C LEU A 54 -7.19 -6.04 5.84
N SER A 55 -6.26 -5.35 5.19
CA SER A 55 -5.83 -5.68 3.83
C SER A 55 -5.12 -7.03 3.74
N VAL A 56 -4.26 -7.36 4.70
CA VAL A 56 -3.63 -8.68 4.81
C VAL A 56 -4.69 -9.78 4.92
N ALA A 57 -5.70 -9.58 5.77
CA ALA A 57 -6.77 -10.56 5.96
C ALA A 57 -7.67 -10.69 4.73
N MET A 58 -7.98 -9.61 4.03
CA MET A 58 -8.77 -9.64 2.80
C MET A 58 -8.08 -10.48 1.72
N LEU A 59 -6.78 -10.28 1.52
CA LEU A 59 -5.99 -11.06 0.56
C LEU A 59 -5.89 -12.52 0.97
N ALA A 60 -5.57 -12.79 2.23
CA ALA A 60 -5.43 -14.15 2.75
C ALA A 60 -6.71 -14.97 2.73
N LYS A 61 -7.88 -14.32 2.72
CA LYS A 61 -9.19 -15.00 2.72
C LYS A 61 -9.89 -15.01 1.36
N GLY A 62 -9.27 -14.44 0.33
CA GLY A 62 -9.91 -14.29 -0.97
C GLY A 62 -11.23 -13.51 -0.87
N TYR A 63 -11.21 -12.37 -0.18
CA TYR A 63 -12.42 -11.62 0.20
C TYR A 63 -13.28 -11.19 -1.00
N PHE A 64 -12.67 -10.97 -2.14
CA PHE A 64 -13.36 -10.56 -3.36
C PHE A 64 -13.80 -11.75 -4.25
N GLY A 65 -13.71 -12.98 -3.74
CA GLY A 65 -14.01 -14.19 -4.50
C GLY A 65 -12.82 -14.72 -5.30
N ASP A 66 -11.64 -14.19 -5.07
CA ASP A 66 -10.39 -14.62 -5.70
C ASP A 66 -9.72 -15.76 -4.91
N ASP A 67 -8.61 -16.27 -5.47
CA ASP A 67 -7.74 -17.20 -4.78
C ASP A 67 -7.10 -16.55 -3.53
N TYR A 68 -6.70 -17.37 -2.59
CA TYR A 68 -6.00 -16.91 -1.39
C TYR A 68 -4.61 -16.40 -1.75
N ILE A 69 -4.31 -15.17 -1.36
CA ILE A 69 -3.02 -14.52 -1.63
C ILE A 69 -2.30 -14.27 -0.32
N VAL A 70 -1.13 -14.89 -0.15
CA VAL A 70 -0.24 -14.60 0.97
C VAL A 70 0.57 -13.35 0.62
N ALA A 71 0.24 -12.24 1.28
CA ALA A 71 0.88 -10.94 1.06
C ALA A 71 1.21 -10.30 2.41
N GLY A 72 2.47 -9.96 2.61
CA GLY A 72 2.96 -9.29 3.82
C GLY A 72 2.57 -7.82 3.90
N GLU A 73 3.00 -7.18 4.97
CA GLU A 73 2.62 -5.81 5.32
C GLU A 73 3.06 -4.78 4.27
N CYS A 74 4.16 -5.02 3.55
CA CYS A 74 4.61 -4.11 2.50
C CYS A 74 3.88 -4.30 1.16
N SER A 75 3.10 -5.39 0.99
CA SER A 75 2.25 -5.63 -0.18
C SER A 75 0.81 -5.11 0.03
N ALA A 76 0.34 -5.08 1.26
CA ALA A 76 -1.02 -4.65 1.64
C ALA A 76 -1.38 -3.23 1.17
N PRO A 77 -0.47 -2.24 1.14
CA PRO A 77 -0.76 -0.88 0.66
C PRO A 77 -1.34 -0.81 -0.75
N ALA A 78 -1.01 -1.75 -1.62
CA ALA A 78 -1.55 -1.80 -2.98
C ALA A 78 -3.09 -1.94 -2.96
N LEU A 79 -3.62 -2.88 -2.14
CA LEU A 79 -5.06 -3.08 -2.00
C LEU A 79 -5.75 -1.90 -1.30
N ILE A 80 -5.12 -1.35 -0.24
CA ILE A 80 -5.66 -0.18 0.46
C ILE A 80 -5.77 0.99 -0.50
N SER A 81 -4.74 1.23 -1.31
CA SER A 81 -4.70 2.34 -2.27
C SER A 81 -5.88 2.30 -3.22
N ILE A 82 -6.20 1.14 -3.81
CA ILE A 82 -7.34 1.04 -4.73
C ILE A 82 -8.67 1.16 -3.98
N ASN A 83 -8.80 0.56 -2.80
CA ASN A 83 -10.01 0.67 -2.00
C ASN A 83 -10.32 2.13 -1.63
N VAL A 84 -9.33 2.87 -1.12
CA VAL A 84 -9.48 4.30 -0.81
C VAL A 84 -9.79 5.11 -2.07
N SER A 85 -9.13 4.80 -3.19
CA SER A 85 -9.33 5.51 -4.45
C SER A 85 -10.74 5.32 -5.01
N CYS A 86 -11.29 4.11 -4.91
CA CYS A 86 -12.65 3.83 -5.37
C CYS A 86 -13.74 4.45 -4.48
N ASN A 87 -13.46 4.65 -3.20
CA ASN A 87 -14.40 5.20 -2.22
C ASN A 87 -14.26 6.71 -1.99
N ASN A 88 -13.32 7.38 -2.66
CA ASN A 88 -13.13 8.82 -2.58
C ASN A 88 -13.30 9.44 -3.97
N GLU A 89 -14.39 10.18 -4.18
CA GLU A 89 -14.76 10.75 -5.49
C GLU A 89 -13.69 11.68 -6.06
N GLN A 90 -12.97 12.44 -5.21
CA GLN A 90 -11.90 13.32 -5.69
C GLN A 90 -10.69 12.50 -6.16
N ILE A 91 -10.24 11.52 -5.37
CA ILE A 91 -9.10 10.65 -5.74
C ILE A 91 -9.45 9.83 -6.98
N LYS A 92 -10.66 9.28 -7.04
CA LYS A 92 -11.17 8.53 -8.18
C LYS A 92 -11.12 9.35 -9.47
N LYS A 93 -11.54 10.62 -9.39
CA LYS A 93 -11.48 11.56 -10.51
C LYS A 93 -10.04 11.90 -10.89
N ASP A 94 -9.18 12.18 -9.92
CA ASP A 94 -7.76 12.53 -10.15
C ASP A 94 -6.97 11.38 -10.77
N LEU A 95 -7.37 10.13 -10.48
CA LEU A 95 -6.80 8.91 -11.05
C LEU A 95 -7.52 8.44 -12.32
N GLU A 96 -8.55 9.15 -12.76
CA GLU A 96 -9.38 8.79 -13.93
C GLU A 96 -9.97 7.37 -13.84
N LEU A 97 -10.34 6.93 -12.64
CA LEU A 97 -10.91 5.59 -12.42
C LEU A 97 -12.40 5.57 -12.75
N ASP A 98 -12.81 4.54 -13.51
CA ASP A 98 -14.20 4.26 -13.85
C ASP A 98 -14.52 2.75 -13.78
N MET A 99 -15.74 2.38 -14.16
CA MET A 99 -16.21 0.99 -14.17
C MET A 99 -15.47 0.08 -15.16
N ASN A 100 -14.74 0.65 -16.11
CA ASN A 100 -13.98 -0.08 -17.14
C ASN A 100 -12.48 -0.08 -16.86
N SER A 101 -12.05 0.56 -15.78
CA SER A 101 -10.63 0.65 -15.45
C SER A 101 -10.05 -0.71 -15.08
N ASN A 102 -8.91 -1.06 -15.68
CA ASN A 102 -8.12 -2.21 -15.29
C ASN A 102 -6.94 -1.73 -14.44
N VAL A 103 -6.85 -2.21 -13.21
CA VAL A 103 -5.81 -1.79 -12.25
C VAL A 103 -4.88 -2.95 -11.95
N LEU A 104 -3.59 -2.76 -12.20
CA LEU A 104 -2.55 -3.70 -11.79
C LEU A 104 -2.02 -3.30 -10.42
N LEU A 105 -2.19 -4.17 -9.43
CA LEU A 105 -1.57 -4.05 -8.11
C LEU A 105 -0.31 -4.91 -8.05
N ILE A 106 0.77 -4.34 -7.53
CA ILE A 106 2.05 -5.06 -7.40
C ILE A 106 2.32 -5.30 -5.92
N GLY A 107 2.30 -6.58 -5.52
CA GLY A 107 2.79 -7.04 -4.23
C GLY A 107 4.25 -7.44 -4.33
N CYS A 108 5.07 -6.99 -3.40
CA CYS A 108 6.52 -7.24 -3.41
C CYS A 108 7.01 -8.09 -2.24
N GLU A 109 6.10 -8.54 -1.36
CA GLU A 109 6.45 -9.27 -0.14
C GLU A 109 5.37 -10.31 0.21
N GLY A 110 5.82 -11.48 0.64
CA GLY A 110 4.99 -12.51 1.25
C GLY A 110 5.02 -12.45 2.78
N ASP A 111 4.83 -13.58 3.43
CA ASP A 111 4.87 -13.77 4.89
C ASP A 111 6.30 -13.93 5.44
N THR A 112 7.21 -13.05 5.05
CA THR A 112 8.64 -13.15 5.40
C THR A 112 8.90 -13.07 6.90
N ASP A 113 8.15 -12.28 7.65
CA ASP A 113 8.01 -12.34 9.11
C ASP A 113 6.71 -13.06 9.47
N ILE A 114 6.78 -14.37 9.64
CA ILE A 114 5.62 -15.23 9.94
C ILE A 114 4.91 -14.79 11.22
N ARG A 115 5.64 -14.29 12.22
CA ARG A 115 5.03 -13.83 13.47
C ARG A 115 4.19 -12.58 13.23
N LEU A 116 4.79 -11.57 12.59
CA LEU A 116 4.09 -10.33 12.25
C LEU A 116 2.91 -10.61 11.32
N TYR A 117 3.10 -11.44 10.30
CA TYR A 117 2.03 -11.83 9.38
C TYR A 117 0.82 -12.43 10.12
N ASN A 118 1.05 -13.38 11.04
CA ASN A 118 -0.03 -14.00 11.81
C ASN A 118 -0.72 -13.01 12.76
N GLU A 119 0.01 -12.09 13.37
CA GLU A 119 -0.55 -11.01 14.19
C GLU A 119 -1.47 -10.11 13.36
N LEU A 120 -1.01 -9.68 12.18
CA LEU A 120 -1.79 -8.85 11.26
C LEU A 120 -3.02 -9.59 10.72
N LEU A 121 -2.88 -10.86 10.33
CA LEU A 121 -3.96 -11.70 9.85
C LEU A 121 -5.05 -11.89 10.92
N SER A 122 -4.67 -12.13 12.17
CA SER A 122 -5.61 -12.26 13.29
C SER A 122 -6.39 -10.97 13.50
N LYS A 123 -5.69 -9.84 13.63
CA LYS A 123 -6.29 -8.51 13.83
C LYS A 123 -7.20 -8.12 12.67
N GLY A 124 -6.76 -8.33 11.44
CA GLY A 124 -7.56 -8.03 10.26
C GLY A 124 -8.79 -8.94 10.12
N SER A 125 -8.68 -10.20 10.56
CA SER A 125 -9.82 -11.13 10.58
C SER A 125 -10.91 -10.70 11.56
N GLU A 126 -10.52 -10.15 12.71
CA GLU A 126 -11.46 -9.56 13.68
C GLU A 126 -12.14 -8.31 13.09
N GLN A 127 -11.39 -7.46 12.40
CA GLN A 127 -11.93 -6.28 11.70
C GLN A 127 -12.96 -6.67 10.64
N LEU A 128 -12.68 -7.71 9.82
CA LEU A 128 -13.59 -8.22 8.81
C LEU A 128 -14.90 -8.81 9.40
N SER A 129 -14.83 -9.34 10.62
CA SER A 129 -15.98 -9.96 11.27
C SER A 129 -16.91 -8.95 11.94
N ASN A 130 -16.39 -7.76 12.23
CA ASN A 130 -17.10 -6.69 12.95
C ASN A 130 -17.64 -5.58 12.04
N GLY A 131 -17.33 -5.62 10.75
CA GLY A 131 -17.78 -4.67 9.72
C GLY A 131 -18.77 -5.28 8.78
#